data_ec0f49e95ed2a4c308f6d4f2f39e34dd
#
_entry.id   ec0f49e95ed2a4c308f6d4f2f39e34dd
#
_cell.length_a   1.000
_cell.length_b   1.000
_cell.length_c   1.000
_cell.angle_alpha   90.00
_cell.angle_beta   90.00
_cell.angle_gamma   90.00
#
_symmetry.space_group_name_H-M   'P 1'
#
loop_
_entity.id
_entity.type
_entity.pdbx_description
1 polymer ?
#
loop_
_entity_poly.entity_id
_entity_poly.type
_entity_poly.pdbx_seq_one_letter_code
_entity_poly.pdbx_strand_id
1 'polypeptide(L)'
;MPKARTKIGLLGGTFDPPHLAHLVLAQTALDELKLDEIWFIPAFRPPHKRGERVSSFAHRLAMLRLAIRGNKRFKVLTIEKEKGGLSYTVETLPLLRRKHPNTHFFLLLGSDNLAELSSWKEPEKVFSMAQPVFAHRPRTEETLPTWLEHAVWLSNPRLEISATDLRARVRAGRTIRYLIPETVELYIRKKGLYRRE
;
A
#
# COMPACT_ATOMS: atom_id res chain seq x y z
N MET A 1 23.20 -1.90 26.48
CA MET A 1 21.81 -1.40 26.30
C MET A 1 21.16 -2.16 25.15
N PRO A 2 19.92 -2.67 25.26
CA PRO A 2 19.25 -3.30 24.15
C PRO A 2 19.12 -2.29 23.01
N LYS A 3 19.53 -2.69 21.81
CA LYS A 3 19.44 -1.87 20.60
C LYS A 3 17.97 -1.51 20.38
N ALA A 4 17.64 -0.23 20.21
CA ALA A 4 16.28 0.20 19.94
C ALA A 4 15.72 -0.56 18.73
N ARG A 5 14.46 -1.03 18.83
CA ARG A 5 13.81 -1.75 17.72
C ARG A 5 13.61 -0.80 16.56
N THR A 6 13.99 -1.22 15.37
CA THR A 6 13.71 -0.49 14.13
C THR A 6 12.19 -0.44 13.89
N LYS A 7 11.66 0.73 13.55
CA LYS A 7 10.22 0.95 13.29
C LYS A 7 9.98 1.04 11.79
N ILE A 8 9.24 0.10 11.22
CA ILE A 8 9.00 0.02 9.78
C ILE A 8 7.51 0.07 9.48
N GLY A 9 7.10 1.00 8.63
CA GLY A 9 5.77 1.01 8.05
C GLY A 9 5.69 0.08 6.85
N LEU A 10 4.68 -0.77 6.81
CA LEU A 10 4.38 -1.67 5.70
C LEU A 10 3.16 -1.15 4.95
N LEU A 11 3.32 -0.77 3.69
CA LEU A 11 2.22 -0.36 2.82
C LEU A 11 2.06 -1.38 1.70
N GLY A 12 1.10 -2.29 1.88
CA GLY A 12 0.68 -3.25 0.86
C GLY A 12 -0.26 -2.62 -0.16
N GLY A 13 -0.29 -3.14 -1.37
CA GLY A 13 -1.23 -2.68 -2.38
C GLY A 13 -1.00 -3.25 -3.76
N THR A 14 -2.00 -3.12 -4.63
CA THR A 14 -1.87 -3.50 -6.04
C THR A 14 -0.97 -2.51 -6.79
N PHE A 15 -1.05 -1.21 -6.45
CA PHE A 15 -0.32 -0.10 -7.09
C PHE A 15 -0.47 -0.07 -8.61
N ASP A 16 -1.71 -0.06 -9.08
CA ASP A 16 -2.07 -0.13 -10.51
C ASP A 16 -2.96 1.06 -10.97
N PRO A 17 -2.40 2.30 -11.03
CA PRO A 17 -1.06 2.75 -10.66
C PRO A 17 -0.91 3.17 -9.19
N PRO A 18 0.34 3.37 -8.70
CA PRO A 18 0.60 4.12 -7.48
C PRO A 18 0.20 5.59 -7.69
N HIS A 19 -0.34 6.24 -6.64
CA HIS A 19 -0.86 7.60 -6.72
C HIS A 19 -0.55 8.42 -5.46
N LEU A 20 -0.86 9.73 -5.50
CA LEU A 20 -0.48 10.63 -4.41
C LEU A 20 -1.08 10.24 -3.05
N ALA A 21 -2.29 9.69 -3.01
CA ALA A 21 -2.86 9.23 -1.74
C ALA A 21 -2.02 8.13 -1.05
N HIS A 22 -1.36 7.24 -1.81
CA HIS A 22 -0.42 6.27 -1.24
C HIS A 22 0.82 6.97 -0.66
N LEU A 23 1.36 7.96 -1.37
CA LEU A 23 2.58 8.65 -0.95
C LEU A 23 2.33 9.56 0.24
N VAL A 24 1.19 10.25 0.28
CA VAL A 24 0.78 11.08 1.42
C VAL A 24 0.58 10.21 2.65
N LEU A 25 -0.14 9.08 2.55
CA LEU A 25 -0.29 8.13 3.64
C LEU A 25 1.08 7.68 4.17
N ALA A 26 1.96 7.26 3.26
CA ALA A 26 3.30 6.79 3.63
C ALA A 26 4.12 7.88 4.32
N GLN A 27 4.09 9.12 3.80
CA GLN A 27 4.85 10.23 4.38
C GLN A 27 4.27 10.66 5.74
N THR A 28 2.94 10.75 5.87
CA THR A 28 2.31 11.09 7.14
C THR A 28 2.65 10.05 8.22
N ALA A 29 2.55 8.77 7.90
CA ALA A 29 2.92 7.71 8.84
C ALA A 29 4.40 7.78 9.25
N LEU A 30 5.28 8.04 8.27
CA LEU A 30 6.71 8.18 8.51
C LEU A 30 7.01 9.26 9.55
N ASP A 31 6.34 10.41 9.44
CA ASP A 31 6.57 11.59 10.26
C ASP A 31 5.88 11.49 11.64
N GLU A 32 4.58 11.16 11.68
CA GLU A 32 3.81 11.11 12.92
C GLU A 32 4.26 9.99 13.86
N LEU A 33 4.56 8.80 13.31
CA LEU A 33 4.97 7.65 14.12
C LEU A 33 6.48 7.55 14.31
N LYS A 34 7.23 8.50 13.73
CA LYS A 34 8.70 8.53 13.74
C LYS A 34 9.27 7.19 13.29
N LEU A 35 8.78 6.71 12.12
CA LEU A 35 9.24 5.46 11.53
C LEU A 35 10.63 5.67 10.91
N ASP A 36 11.44 4.63 10.89
CA ASP A 36 12.76 4.66 10.24
C ASP A 36 12.60 4.56 8.71
N GLU A 37 11.69 3.73 8.25
CA GLU A 37 11.45 3.49 6.81
C GLU A 37 9.99 3.14 6.54
N ILE A 38 9.58 3.29 5.29
CA ILE A 38 8.33 2.73 4.74
C ILE A 38 8.70 1.71 3.67
N TRP A 39 8.17 0.49 3.81
CA TRP A 39 8.33 -0.57 2.84
C TRP A 39 7.03 -0.76 2.05
N PHE A 40 7.07 -0.41 0.78
CA PHE A 40 5.99 -0.66 -0.17
C PHE A 40 6.07 -2.10 -0.65
N ILE A 41 4.97 -2.85 -0.51
CA ILE A 41 4.88 -4.26 -0.86
C ILE A 41 3.84 -4.43 -1.97
N PRO A 42 4.27 -4.43 -3.26
CA PRO A 42 3.34 -4.64 -4.35
C PRO A 42 2.84 -6.07 -4.36
N ALA A 43 1.51 -6.24 -4.31
CA ALA A 43 0.86 -7.53 -4.39
C ALA A 43 1.25 -8.27 -5.68
N PHE A 44 1.77 -9.49 -5.56
CA PHE A 44 2.13 -10.30 -6.74
C PHE A 44 0.87 -10.76 -7.47
N ARG A 45 -0.03 -11.43 -6.76
CA ARG A 45 -1.36 -11.87 -7.23
C ARG A 45 -2.41 -11.46 -6.20
N PRO A 46 -3.01 -10.25 -6.32
CA PRO A 46 -3.99 -9.77 -5.34
C PRO A 46 -5.23 -10.66 -5.32
N PRO A 47 -5.63 -11.24 -4.15
CA PRO A 47 -6.74 -12.18 -4.06
C PRO A 47 -8.09 -11.54 -4.41
N HIS A 48 -8.30 -10.27 -4.06
CA HIS A 48 -9.55 -9.52 -4.30
C HIS A 48 -9.71 -9.04 -5.75
N LYS A 49 -8.68 -9.24 -6.62
CA LYS A 49 -8.68 -8.82 -8.01
C LYS A 49 -8.77 -10.01 -8.99
N ARG A 50 -9.28 -11.15 -8.53
CA ARG A 50 -9.51 -12.31 -9.41
C ARG A 50 -10.54 -11.96 -10.48
N GLY A 51 -10.17 -12.13 -11.76
CA GLY A 51 -11.04 -11.78 -12.89
C GLY A 51 -10.96 -10.32 -13.34
N GLU A 52 -10.29 -9.43 -12.59
CA GLU A 52 -10.01 -8.08 -13.06
C GLU A 52 -8.74 -8.02 -13.92
N ARG A 53 -8.77 -7.14 -14.93
CA ARG A 53 -7.59 -6.87 -15.76
C ARG A 53 -6.62 -5.97 -14.98
N VAL A 54 -5.64 -6.58 -14.33
CA VAL A 54 -4.57 -5.90 -13.59
C VAL A 54 -3.31 -5.86 -14.46
N SER A 55 -2.61 -4.71 -14.48
CA SER A 55 -1.32 -4.59 -15.18
C SER A 55 -0.31 -5.60 -14.66
N SER A 56 0.60 -6.06 -15.52
CA SER A 56 1.63 -7.02 -15.12
C SER A 56 2.39 -6.54 -13.89
N PHE A 57 2.86 -7.47 -13.07
CA PHE A 57 3.67 -7.14 -11.89
C PHE A 57 4.89 -6.28 -12.25
N ALA A 58 5.50 -6.52 -13.43
CA ALA A 58 6.65 -5.75 -13.90
C ALA A 58 6.30 -4.27 -14.11
N HIS A 59 5.15 -3.97 -14.72
CA HIS A 59 4.68 -2.59 -14.89
C HIS A 59 4.38 -1.92 -13.55
N ARG A 60 3.67 -2.60 -12.65
CA ARG A 60 3.31 -2.07 -11.32
C ARG A 60 4.55 -1.80 -10.46
N LEU A 61 5.52 -2.72 -10.48
CA LEU A 61 6.81 -2.56 -9.79
C LEU A 61 7.61 -1.39 -10.37
N ALA A 62 7.67 -1.24 -11.69
CA ALA A 62 8.36 -0.13 -12.34
C ALA A 62 7.73 1.23 -11.96
N MET A 63 6.40 1.33 -12.02
CA MET A 63 5.66 2.53 -11.61
C MET A 63 5.88 2.87 -10.13
N LEU A 64 5.87 1.86 -9.25
CA LEU A 64 6.07 2.06 -7.82
C LEU A 64 7.49 2.58 -7.52
N ARG A 65 8.52 2.00 -8.15
CA ARG A 65 9.91 2.50 -8.02
C ARG A 65 10.06 3.93 -8.50
N LEU A 66 9.38 4.31 -9.60
CA LEU A 66 9.36 5.68 -10.08
C LEU A 66 8.64 6.62 -9.11
N ALA A 67 7.53 6.16 -8.52
CA ALA A 67 6.73 6.96 -7.60
C ALA A 67 7.49 7.35 -6.33
N ILE A 68 8.32 6.46 -5.79
CA ILE A 68 9.05 6.71 -4.53
C ILE A 68 10.48 7.24 -4.74
N ARG A 69 10.85 7.47 -6.00
CA ARG A 69 12.20 7.95 -6.34
C ARG A 69 12.49 9.29 -5.65
N GLY A 70 13.64 9.36 -4.97
CA GLY A 70 14.09 10.57 -4.26
C GLY A 70 13.86 10.54 -2.75
N ASN A 71 13.00 9.66 -2.21
CA ASN A 71 12.89 9.47 -0.78
C ASN A 71 13.68 8.22 -0.33
N LYS A 72 14.83 8.45 0.32
CA LYS A 72 15.73 7.37 0.78
C LYS A 72 15.12 6.47 1.85
N ARG A 73 14.08 6.95 2.54
CA ARG A 73 13.36 6.20 3.59
C ARG A 73 12.21 5.35 3.03
N PHE A 74 11.91 5.46 1.73
CA PHE A 74 10.93 4.64 1.03
C PHE A 74 11.64 3.51 0.28
N LYS A 75 11.20 2.27 0.50
CA LYS A 75 11.76 1.07 -0.14
C LYS A 75 10.65 0.25 -0.79
N VAL A 76 10.99 -0.47 -1.84
CA VAL A 76 10.08 -1.46 -2.45
C VAL A 76 10.61 -2.85 -2.13
N LEU A 77 9.77 -3.70 -1.54
CA LEU A 77 10.06 -5.11 -1.31
C LEU A 77 9.27 -6.00 -2.28
N THR A 78 9.96 -6.96 -2.88
CA THR A 78 9.36 -7.93 -3.81
C THR A 78 9.04 -9.28 -3.15
N ILE A 79 8.93 -9.29 -1.83
CA ILE A 79 8.77 -10.49 -1.01
C ILE A 79 7.57 -11.36 -1.44
N GLU A 80 6.47 -10.74 -1.89
CA GLU A 80 5.31 -11.51 -2.35
C GLU A 80 5.53 -12.18 -3.71
N LYS A 81 6.35 -11.58 -4.58
CA LYS A 81 6.79 -12.23 -5.81
C LYS A 81 7.73 -13.40 -5.51
N GLU A 82 8.65 -13.22 -4.56
CA GLU A 82 9.59 -14.25 -4.12
C GLU A 82 8.85 -15.44 -3.48
N LYS A 83 7.84 -15.15 -2.66
CA LYS A 83 6.94 -16.16 -2.06
C LYS A 83 6.15 -16.92 -3.13
N GLY A 84 5.71 -16.22 -4.17
CA GLY A 84 4.79 -16.76 -5.18
C GLY A 84 3.36 -16.92 -4.68
N GLY A 85 2.47 -17.41 -5.54
CA GLY A 85 1.06 -17.63 -5.20
C GLY A 85 0.26 -16.36 -4.96
N LEU A 86 -0.82 -16.47 -4.17
CA LEU A 86 -1.68 -15.35 -3.80
C LEU A 86 -1.02 -14.48 -2.71
N SER A 87 -1.31 -13.19 -2.75
CA SER A 87 -0.75 -12.18 -1.86
C SER A 87 -1.61 -12.03 -0.61
N TYR A 88 -1.40 -12.87 0.39
CA TYR A 88 -2.06 -12.75 1.69
C TYR A 88 -1.12 -12.15 2.73
N THR A 89 -1.55 -11.10 3.41
CA THR A 89 -0.76 -10.39 4.43
C THR A 89 -0.36 -11.31 5.57
N VAL A 90 -1.23 -12.23 5.99
CA VAL A 90 -0.97 -13.23 7.04
C VAL A 90 0.18 -14.18 6.70
N GLU A 91 0.49 -14.36 5.41
CA GLU A 91 1.60 -15.20 4.94
C GLU A 91 2.89 -14.38 4.75
N THR A 92 2.74 -13.08 4.45
CA THR A 92 3.88 -12.17 4.20
C THR A 92 4.53 -11.71 5.51
N LEU A 93 3.75 -11.39 6.54
CA LEU A 93 4.26 -10.90 7.83
C LEU A 93 5.21 -11.87 8.55
N PRO A 94 4.93 -13.19 8.64
CA PRO A 94 5.86 -14.14 9.27
C PRO A 94 7.22 -14.18 8.57
N LEU A 95 7.24 -14.04 7.23
CA LEU A 95 8.50 -14.00 6.47
C LEU A 95 9.31 -12.75 6.81
N LEU A 96 8.64 -11.59 6.92
CA LEU A 96 9.28 -10.34 7.33
C LEU A 96 9.81 -10.41 8.77
N ARG A 97 9.01 -10.92 9.71
CA ARG A 97 9.42 -11.08 11.11
C ARG A 97 10.63 -12.00 11.27
N ARG A 98 10.67 -13.09 10.49
CA ARG A 98 11.82 -14.01 10.49
C ARG A 98 13.08 -13.36 9.95
N LYS A 99 12.96 -12.56 8.87
CA LYS A 99 14.11 -11.85 8.26
C LYS A 99 14.57 -10.65 9.11
N HIS A 100 13.66 -10.06 9.89
CA HIS A 100 13.89 -8.82 10.66
C HIS A 100 13.35 -8.96 12.10
N PRO A 101 13.95 -9.82 12.95
CA PRO A 101 13.41 -10.15 14.28
C PRO A 101 13.38 -8.98 15.25
N ASN A 102 14.25 -7.98 15.08
CA ASN A 102 14.35 -6.79 15.93
C ASN A 102 13.55 -5.58 15.37
N THR A 103 12.53 -5.84 14.56
CA THR A 103 11.73 -4.79 13.92
C THR A 103 10.32 -4.76 14.50
N HIS A 104 9.81 -3.55 14.76
CA HIS A 104 8.41 -3.28 15.04
C HIS A 104 7.74 -2.86 13.74
N PHE A 105 6.81 -3.66 13.26
CA PHE A 105 6.07 -3.40 12.04
C PHE A 105 4.77 -2.67 12.30
N PHE A 106 4.49 -1.65 11.47
CA PHE A 106 3.25 -0.89 11.41
C PHE A 106 2.58 -1.18 10.07
N LEU A 107 1.38 -1.75 10.08
CA LEU A 107 0.63 -2.04 8.86
C LEU A 107 -0.24 -0.84 8.50
N LEU A 108 0.11 -0.16 7.42
CA LEU A 108 -0.53 1.06 6.97
C LEU A 108 -1.69 0.76 6.03
N LEU A 109 -2.88 1.23 6.38
CA LEU A 109 -4.14 0.95 5.68
C LEU A 109 -4.93 2.25 5.48
N GLY A 110 -5.71 2.34 4.40
CA GLY A 110 -6.77 3.34 4.32
C GLY A 110 -8.00 2.88 5.10
N SER A 111 -8.84 3.80 5.59
CA SER A 111 -10.08 3.46 6.29
C SER A 111 -11.09 2.71 5.40
N ASP A 112 -10.95 2.77 4.08
CA ASP A 112 -11.68 1.95 3.12
C ASP A 112 -11.46 0.43 3.31
N ASN A 113 -10.32 0.03 3.88
CA ASN A 113 -10.06 -1.38 4.19
C ASN A 113 -10.87 -1.90 5.38
N LEU A 114 -11.41 -1.03 6.24
CA LEU A 114 -12.17 -1.47 7.43
C LEU A 114 -13.35 -2.35 7.06
N ALA A 115 -14.11 -1.96 6.04
CA ALA A 115 -15.26 -2.74 5.56
C ALA A 115 -14.86 -4.13 5.02
N GLU A 116 -13.61 -4.29 4.59
CA GLU A 116 -13.11 -5.53 4.00
C GLU A 116 -12.38 -6.42 5.01
N LEU A 117 -12.08 -5.93 6.24
CA LEU A 117 -11.27 -6.68 7.22
C LEU A 117 -11.85 -8.04 7.56
N SER A 118 -13.18 -8.18 7.62
CA SER A 118 -13.87 -9.44 7.89
C SER A 118 -13.64 -10.50 6.80
N SER A 119 -13.31 -10.06 5.57
CA SER A 119 -13.00 -10.94 4.44
C SER A 119 -11.52 -11.33 4.36
N TRP A 120 -10.67 -10.73 5.19
CA TRP A 120 -9.26 -11.06 5.20
C TRP A 120 -9.02 -12.45 5.76
N LYS A 121 -7.98 -13.10 5.25
CA LYS A 121 -7.51 -14.39 5.77
C LYS A 121 -6.84 -14.16 7.13
N GLU A 122 -7.43 -14.71 8.21
CA GLU A 122 -6.90 -14.63 9.56
C GLU A 122 -6.56 -13.20 10.03
N PRO A 123 -7.50 -12.24 10.05
CA PRO A 123 -7.19 -10.82 10.29
C PRO A 123 -6.61 -10.58 11.69
N GLU A 124 -7.11 -11.22 12.72
CA GLU A 124 -6.59 -11.11 14.09
C GLU A 124 -5.11 -11.51 14.16
N LYS A 125 -4.73 -12.58 13.45
CA LYS A 125 -3.33 -13.01 13.36
C LYS A 125 -2.45 -12.00 12.62
N VAL A 126 -2.98 -11.32 11.60
CA VAL A 126 -2.27 -10.21 10.94
C VAL A 126 -1.93 -9.12 11.94
N PHE A 127 -2.92 -8.67 12.72
CA PHE A 127 -2.74 -7.56 13.67
C PHE A 127 -2.06 -7.93 14.98
N SER A 128 -1.93 -9.23 15.30
CA SER A 128 -1.00 -9.70 16.34
C SER A 128 0.48 -9.58 15.94
N MET A 129 0.76 -9.49 14.64
CA MET A 129 2.12 -9.43 14.10
C MET A 129 2.60 -8.02 13.72
N ALA A 130 1.68 -7.08 13.49
CA ALA A 130 1.97 -5.71 13.09
C ALA A 130 0.95 -4.74 13.68
N GLN A 131 1.39 -3.58 14.17
CA GLN A 131 0.52 -2.53 14.70
C GLN A 131 -0.36 -1.97 13.58
N PRO A 132 -1.71 -2.02 13.68
CA PRO A 132 -2.58 -1.41 12.69
C PRO A 132 -2.53 0.12 12.74
N VAL A 133 -2.42 0.72 11.55
CA VAL A 133 -2.40 2.18 11.37
C VAL A 133 -3.35 2.52 10.23
N PHE A 134 -4.34 3.35 10.51
CA PHE A 134 -5.34 3.76 9.53
C PHE A 134 -5.19 5.22 9.13
N ALA A 135 -5.29 5.46 7.83
CA ALA A 135 -5.41 6.78 7.26
C ALA A 135 -6.87 7.06 6.91
N HIS A 136 -7.36 8.24 7.27
CA HIS A 136 -8.71 8.67 6.94
C HIS A 136 -8.94 8.75 5.43
N ARG A 137 -10.06 8.18 4.95
CA ARG A 137 -10.55 8.30 3.59
C ARG A 137 -11.88 9.03 3.55
N PRO A 138 -12.18 9.81 2.50
CA PRO A 138 -13.52 10.38 2.32
C PRO A 138 -14.58 9.28 2.23
N ARG A 139 -15.76 9.53 2.81
CA ARG A 139 -16.96 8.69 2.67
C ARG A 139 -16.80 7.23 3.13
N THR A 140 -15.92 6.96 4.07
CA THR A 140 -15.78 5.64 4.68
C THR A 140 -16.32 5.65 6.10
N GLU A 141 -16.99 4.56 6.48
CA GLU A 141 -17.30 4.30 7.90
C GLU A 141 -16.00 3.94 8.61
N GLU A 142 -15.75 4.60 9.75
CA GLU A 142 -14.51 4.47 10.49
C GLU A 142 -14.74 3.67 11.81
N THR A 143 -15.70 2.74 11.79
CA THR A 143 -15.97 1.88 12.93
C THR A 143 -14.97 0.73 12.97
N LEU A 144 -14.19 0.66 14.04
CA LEU A 144 -13.26 -0.43 14.27
C LEU A 144 -14.02 -1.68 14.78
N PRO A 145 -13.64 -2.88 14.33
CA PRO A 145 -14.08 -4.12 14.97
C PRO A 145 -13.62 -4.15 16.43
N THR A 146 -14.42 -4.76 17.32
CA THR A 146 -14.13 -4.84 18.75
C THR A 146 -12.80 -5.50 19.11
N TRP A 147 -12.32 -6.41 18.26
CA TRP A 147 -11.02 -7.07 18.42
C TRP A 147 -9.82 -6.21 17.95
N LEU A 148 -10.06 -5.00 17.40
CA LEU A 148 -9.02 -4.12 16.86
C LEU A 148 -8.84 -2.84 17.71
N GLU A 149 -8.82 -2.99 19.03
CA GLU A 149 -8.82 -1.86 19.99
C GLU A 149 -7.58 -0.97 19.95
N HIS A 150 -6.46 -1.46 19.43
CA HIS A 150 -5.18 -0.75 19.47
C HIS A 150 -4.77 -0.11 18.13
N ALA A 151 -5.74 0.24 17.30
CA ALA A 151 -5.47 0.91 16.03
C ALA A 151 -5.00 2.36 16.25
N VAL A 152 -4.01 2.78 15.47
CA VAL A 152 -3.55 4.17 15.41
C VAL A 152 -4.17 4.86 14.22
N TRP A 153 -4.70 6.06 14.42
CA TRP A 153 -5.22 6.90 13.34
C TRP A 153 -4.23 8.01 12.99
N LEU A 154 -4.02 8.25 11.69
CA LEU A 154 -3.15 9.31 11.19
C LEU A 154 -3.95 10.59 10.92
N SER A 155 -3.34 11.74 11.17
CA SER A 155 -3.90 13.08 10.85
C SER A 155 -3.68 13.43 9.36
N ASN A 156 -3.89 12.50 8.45
CA ASN A 156 -3.61 12.66 7.03
C ASN A 156 -4.68 13.50 6.30
N PRO A 157 -4.31 14.25 5.24
CA PRO A 157 -5.28 14.84 4.32
C PRO A 157 -6.18 13.78 3.70
N ARG A 158 -7.48 14.03 3.67
CA ARG A 158 -8.47 13.12 3.06
C ARG A 158 -8.45 13.27 1.54
N LEU A 159 -7.70 12.42 0.85
CA LEU A 159 -7.57 12.44 -0.60
C LEU A 159 -8.48 11.40 -1.25
N GLU A 160 -9.43 11.86 -2.07
CA GLU A 160 -10.32 10.99 -2.87
C GLU A 160 -9.65 10.64 -4.21
N ILE A 161 -8.57 9.84 -4.16
CA ILE A 161 -7.85 9.36 -5.33
C ILE A 161 -7.83 7.83 -5.29
N SER A 162 -8.38 7.18 -6.33
CA SER A 162 -8.34 5.74 -6.48
C SER A 162 -7.66 5.30 -7.78
N ALA A 163 -6.98 4.16 -7.75
CA ALA A 163 -6.38 3.58 -8.96
C ALA A 163 -7.43 3.24 -10.02
N THR A 164 -8.64 2.87 -9.61
CA THR A 164 -9.76 2.57 -10.52
C THR A 164 -10.19 3.81 -11.29
N ASP A 165 -10.37 4.95 -10.60
CA ASP A 165 -10.73 6.22 -11.24
C ASP A 165 -9.61 6.72 -12.16
N LEU A 166 -8.36 6.57 -11.76
CA LEU A 166 -7.22 6.94 -12.60
C LEU A 166 -7.19 6.14 -13.90
N ARG A 167 -7.41 4.83 -13.83
CA ARG A 167 -7.51 3.98 -15.03
C ARG A 167 -8.71 4.36 -15.91
N ALA A 168 -9.86 4.68 -15.29
CA ALA A 168 -11.04 5.16 -16.02
C ALA A 168 -10.78 6.51 -16.71
N ARG A 169 -10.09 7.45 -16.04
CA ARG A 169 -9.69 8.75 -16.64
C ARG A 169 -8.81 8.55 -17.87
N VAL A 170 -7.80 7.69 -17.79
CA VAL A 170 -6.91 7.40 -18.94
C VAL A 170 -7.71 6.79 -20.10
N ARG A 171 -8.60 5.81 -19.84
CA ARG A 171 -9.49 5.23 -20.87
C ARG A 171 -10.38 6.27 -21.55
N ALA A 172 -10.78 7.28 -20.79
CA ALA A 172 -11.62 8.38 -21.30
C ALA A 172 -10.80 9.53 -21.91
N GLY A 173 -9.48 9.37 -22.11
CA GLY A 173 -8.61 10.43 -22.64
C GLY A 173 -8.43 11.63 -21.70
N ARG A 174 -8.86 11.52 -20.42
CA ARG A 174 -8.71 12.59 -19.42
C ARG A 174 -7.34 12.54 -18.76
N THR A 175 -6.81 13.71 -18.40
CA THR A 175 -5.53 13.81 -17.68
C THR A 175 -5.61 13.20 -16.29
N ILE A 176 -4.49 12.61 -15.85
CA ILE A 176 -4.23 12.15 -14.49
C ILE A 176 -3.12 12.95 -13.82
N ARG A 177 -2.69 14.04 -14.49
CA ARG A 177 -1.65 14.94 -13.99
C ARG A 177 -2.04 15.49 -12.62
N TYR A 178 -1.08 15.63 -11.73
CA TYR A 178 -1.24 16.05 -10.33
C TYR A 178 -2.03 15.09 -9.42
N LEU A 179 -2.50 13.95 -9.93
CA LEU A 179 -3.09 12.89 -9.12
C LEU A 179 -2.08 11.75 -8.85
N ILE A 180 -1.03 11.70 -9.66
CA ILE A 180 0.09 10.76 -9.56
C ILE A 180 1.41 11.52 -9.76
N PRO A 181 2.56 10.95 -9.36
CA PRO A 181 3.87 11.52 -9.70
C PRO A 181 4.06 11.60 -11.22
N GLU A 182 4.66 12.69 -11.68
CA GLU A 182 4.90 12.94 -13.10
C GLU A 182 5.68 11.79 -13.77
N THR A 183 6.67 11.23 -13.08
CA THR A 183 7.47 10.08 -13.57
C THR A 183 6.59 8.86 -13.86
N VAL A 184 5.54 8.64 -13.07
CA VAL A 184 4.56 7.56 -13.27
C VAL A 184 3.63 7.88 -14.44
N GLU A 185 3.15 9.14 -14.56
CA GLU A 185 2.34 9.57 -15.70
C GLU A 185 3.08 9.36 -17.02
N LEU A 186 4.34 9.81 -17.09
CA LEU A 186 5.19 9.63 -18.26
C LEU A 186 5.39 8.16 -18.62
N TYR A 187 5.56 7.29 -17.61
CA TYR A 187 5.68 5.85 -17.81
C TYR A 187 4.40 5.24 -18.39
N ILE A 188 3.23 5.59 -17.82
CA ILE A 188 1.91 5.14 -18.30
C ILE A 188 1.73 5.53 -19.76
N ARG A 189 2.02 6.79 -20.09
CA ARG A 189 1.91 7.31 -21.46
C ARG A 189 2.86 6.61 -22.42
N LYS A 190 4.13 6.44 -22.05
CA LYS A 190 5.16 5.76 -22.87
C LYS A 190 4.82 4.30 -23.13
N LYS A 191 4.22 3.61 -22.17
CA LYS A 191 3.86 2.19 -22.27
C LYS A 191 2.45 1.92 -22.78
N GLY A 192 1.67 2.97 -23.07
CA GLY A 192 0.29 2.85 -23.52
C GLY A 192 -0.65 2.19 -22.52
N LEU A 193 -0.31 2.23 -21.21
CA LEU A 193 -1.11 1.54 -20.19
C LEU A 193 -2.49 2.20 -20.04
N TYR A 194 -3.49 1.37 -19.73
CA TYR A 194 -4.88 1.74 -19.42
C TYR A 194 -5.65 2.41 -20.57
N ARG A 195 -5.14 2.44 -21.80
CA ARG A 195 -5.86 2.93 -22.98
C ARG A 195 -6.93 1.91 -23.40
N ARG A 196 -7.93 2.38 -24.16
CA ARG A 196 -8.83 1.48 -24.92
C ARG A 196 -8.00 0.78 -25.99
N GLU A 197 -8.21 -0.52 -26.14
CA GLU A 197 -7.80 -1.27 -27.34
C GLU A 197 -8.64 -0.81 -28.53
#